data_c221c6a7a365259f2ff670629586c907
#
_entry.id   c221c6a7a365259f2ff670629586c907
#
_cell.length_a   1.000
_cell.length_b   1.000
_cell.length_c   1.000
_cell.angle_alpha   90.00
_cell.angle_beta   90.00
_cell.angle_gamma   90.00
#
_symmetry.space_group_name_H-M   'P 1'
#
loop_
_entity.id
_entity.type
_entity.pdbx_description
1 polymer ?
#
loop_
_entity_poly.entity_id
_entity_poly.type
_entity_poly.pdbx_seq_one_letter_code
_entity_poly.pdbx_strand_id
1 'polypeptide(L)'
;MFLKIDENKIIPDMSKSIRDGGIKGSGWAMEGSTIAAMYMEALAKKYNFSLDEPLENLPKETIDKILYGTGDDELTINKKSVYGGGTYQHKFEGIINNLERRYHDTSSNWIKDEIRSYMAEIPCDLCHGDRLSAESLAVTVGGLNIADFCKMSVIDALDFVGQLKLTEKEQIIGAEIIKEINERLNFLKSVGLGYLTLSRSSGTLSG
;
A
#
# COMPACT_ATOMS: atom_id res chain seq x y z
N MET A 1 4.45 -0.99 -7.02
CA MET A 1 3.71 -0.42 -5.90
C MET A 1 2.40 -1.16 -5.77
N PHE A 2 2.01 -1.51 -4.57
CA PHE A 2 0.72 -2.12 -4.27
C PHE A 2 -0.13 -1.12 -3.51
N LEU A 3 -1.42 -1.12 -3.78
CA LEU A 3 -2.38 -0.40 -2.95
C LEU A 3 -2.74 -1.30 -1.77
N LYS A 4 -2.51 -0.83 -0.55
CA LYS A 4 -2.93 -1.48 0.69
C LYS A 4 -3.65 -0.47 1.57
N ILE A 5 -4.53 -0.95 2.43
CA ILE A 5 -5.16 -0.09 3.44
C ILE A 5 -4.08 0.45 4.37
N ASP A 6 -4.10 1.76 4.58
CA ASP A 6 -3.18 2.48 5.45
C ASP A 6 -3.79 2.61 6.86
N GLU A 7 -3.11 2.08 7.86
CA GLU A 7 -3.52 2.15 9.27
C GLU A 7 -3.76 3.60 9.72
N ASN A 8 -2.90 4.53 9.28
CA ASN A 8 -3.02 5.95 9.65
C ASN A 8 -4.25 6.62 9.03
N LYS A 9 -4.81 6.06 7.97
CA LYS A 9 -6.06 6.53 7.39
C LYS A 9 -7.28 5.92 8.08
N ILE A 10 -7.12 4.74 8.68
CA ILE A 10 -8.16 4.11 9.51
C ILE A 10 -8.19 4.74 10.90
N ILE A 11 -7.03 4.99 11.50
CA ILE A 11 -6.88 5.67 12.79
C ILE A 11 -6.04 6.94 12.57
N PRO A 12 -6.64 8.03 12.08
CA PRO A 12 -5.89 9.25 11.76
C PRO A 12 -5.50 10.06 13.00
N ASP A 13 -6.12 9.82 14.13
CA ASP A 13 -5.91 10.58 15.36
C ASP A 13 -6.07 9.65 16.58
N MET A 14 -4.93 9.24 17.11
CA MET A 14 -4.85 8.35 18.27
C MET A 14 -5.34 9.00 19.57
N SER A 15 -5.43 10.34 19.64
CA SER A 15 -5.94 11.06 20.82
C SER A 15 -7.46 10.96 20.98
N LYS A 16 -8.15 10.51 19.94
CA LYS A 16 -9.60 10.30 19.96
C LYS A 16 -9.96 8.91 20.46
N SER A 17 -11.13 8.83 21.09
CA SER A 17 -11.74 7.55 21.44
C SER A 17 -12.44 6.93 20.23
N ILE A 18 -12.77 5.63 20.32
CA ILE A 18 -13.54 4.95 19.28
C ILE A 18 -14.93 5.62 19.14
N ARG A 19 -15.54 6.04 20.25
CA ARG A 19 -16.84 6.67 20.25
C ARG A 19 -16.82 8.08 19.65
N ASP A 20 -15.70 8.81 19.82
CA ASP A 20 -15.50 10.15 19.25
C ASP A 20 -14.99 10.14 17.79
N GLY A 21 -15.13 9.01 17.12
CA GLY A 21 -14.74 8.87 15.70
C GLY A 21 -13.23 8.73 15.47
N GLY A 22 -12.51 8.16 16.44
CA GLY A 22 -11.08 7.81 16.28
C GLY A 22 -10.84 6.75 15.22
N ILE A 23 -11.86 5.91 14.94
CA ILE A 23 -11.81 4.92 13.86
C ILE A 23 -12.60 5.41 12.66
N LYS A 24 -11.96 5.40 11.50
CA LYS A 24 -12.56 5.69 10.19
C LYS A 24 -12.48 4.45 9.31
N GLY A 25 -13.32 4.40 8.31
CA GLY A 25 -13.38 3.29 7.36
C GLY A 25 -14.80 3.09 6.88
N SER A 26 -14.96 2.71 5.63
CA SER A 26 -16.27 2.46 5.03
C SER A 26 -17.07 1.42 5.85
N GLY A 27 -18.11 1.87 6.53
CA GLY A 27 -18.98 1.03 7.38
C GLY A 27 -18.44 0.72 8.78
N TRP A 28 -17.28 1.26 9.18
CA TRP A 28 -16.67 1.02 10.50
C TRP A 28 -16.68 2.23 11.43
N ALA A 29 -17.04 3.43 10.94
CA ALA A 29 -17.30 4.55 11.81
C ALA A 29 -18.49 4.25 12.73
N MET A 30 -18.35 4.56 14.04
CA MET A 30 -19.41 4.32 15.04
C MET A 30 -20.68 5.10 14.72
N GLU A 31 -20.52 6.28 14.13
CA GLU A 31 -21.65 7.13 13.72
C GLU A 31 -22.38 6.49 12.53
N GLY A 32 -23.61 6.08 12.77
CA GLY A 32 -24.51 5.55 11.73
C GLY A 32 -24.34 4.09 11.37
N SER A 33 -23.41 3.35 11.97
CA SER A 33 -23.23 1.92 11.73
C SER A 33 -23.58 1.06 12.95
N THR A 34 -24.73 0.41 12.92
CA THR A 34 -25.15 -0.54 13.97
C THR A 34 -24.21 -1.76 14.04
N ILE A 35 -23.65 -2.18 12.91
CA ILE A 35 -22.76 -3.33 12.84
C ILE A 35 -21.41 -3.00 13.47
N ALA A 36 -20.81 -1.85 13.14
CA ALA A 36 -19.57 -1.39 13.74
C ALA A 36 -19.71 -1.28 15.26
N ALA A 37 -20.77 -0.66 15.75
CA ALA A 37 -21.03 -0.52 17.17
C ALA A 37 -21.09 -1.89 17.87
N MET A 38 -21.79 -2.87 17.31
CA MET A 38 -21.90 -4.22 17.87
C MET A 38 -20.54 -4.93 18.00
N TYR A 39 -19.70 -4.82 16.96
CA TYR A 39 -18.35 -5.40 17.00
C TYR A 39 -17.44 -4.68 17.99
N MET A 40 -17.45 -3.35 18.01
CA MET A 40 -16.64 -2.57 18.94
C MET A 40 -17.05 -2.79 20.40
N GLU A 41 -18.35 -2.87 20.71
CA GLU A 41 -18.84 -3.26 22.03
C GLU A 41 -18.39 -4.69 22.43
N ALA A 42 -18.43 -5.64 21.51
CA ALA A 42 -18.00 -7.01 21.78
C ALA A 42 -16.48 -7.10 22.02
N LEU A 43 -15.67 -6.37 21.24
CA LEU A 43 -14.22 -6.24 21.43
C LEU A 43 -13.89 -5.61 22.79
N ALA A 44 -14.53 -4.46 23.09
CA ALA A 44 -14.35 -3.76 24.36
C ALA A 44 -14.63 -4.65 25.57
N LYS A 45 -15.71 -5.42 25.50
CA LYS A 45 -16.08 -6.39 26.54
C LYS A 45 -15.07 -7.54 26.67
N LYS A 46 -14.61 -8.10 25.53
CA LYS A 46 -13.70 -9.26 25.55
C LYS A 46 -12.29 -8.89 26.01
N TYR A 47 -11.79 -7.76 25.55
CA TYR A 47 -10.41 -7.30 25.84
C TYR A 47 -10.34 -6.26 26.95
N ASN A 48 -11.48 -6.00 27.64
CA ASN A 48 -11.59 -5.17 28.82
C ASN A 48 -11.01 -3.75 28.65
N PHE A 49 -11.45 -3.04 27.60
CA PHE A 49 -11.13 -1.62 27.37
C PHE A 49 -12.42 -0.78 27.22
N SER A 50 -12.28 0.53 27.38
CA SER A 50 -13.41 1.47 27.21
C SER A 50 -13.44 2.02 25.78
N LEU A 51 -14.65 2.12 25.20
CA LEU A 51 -14.85 2.80 23.91
C LEU A 51 -14.70 4.32 23.99
N ASP A 52 -14.73 4.87 25.21
CA ASP A 52 -14.59 6.30 25.50
C ASP A 52 -13.14 6.69 25.84
N GLU A 53 -12.23 5.70 25.91
CA GLU A 53 -10.82 5.93 26.16
C GLU A 53 -10.09 6.29 24.84
N PRO A 54 -9.15 7.27 24.86
CA PRO A 54 -8.29 7.58 23.73
C PRO A 54 -7.55 6.34 23.24
N LEU A 55 -7.46 6.18 21.92
CA LEU A 55 -6.82 5.02 21.30
C LEU A 55 -5.33 4.89 21.67
N GLU A 56 -4.65 6.01 21.91
CA GLU A 56 -3.24 6.04 22.37
C GLU A 56 -3.00 5.36 23.73
N ASN A 57 -4.04 5.27 24.56
CA ASN A 57 -3.95 4.61 25.87
C ASN A 57 -4.20 3.10 25.79
N LEU A 58 -4.74 2.61 24.67
CA LEU A 58 -4.99 1.20 24.47
C LEU A 58 -3.68 0.44 24.20
N PRO A 59 -3.53 -0.79 24.73
CA PRO A 59 -2.40 -1.65 24.39
C PRO A 59 -2.32 -1.86 22.86
N LYS A 60 -1.10 -1.86 22.31
CA LYS A 60 -0.88 -2.10 20.88
C LYS A 60 -1.56 -3.39 20.40
N GLU A 61 -1.51 -4.45 21.22
CA GLU A 61 -2.17 -5.72 20.91
C GLU A 61 -3.70 -5.56 20.70
N THR A 62 -4.34 -4.66 21.46
CA THR A 62 -5.77 -4.36 21.29
C THR A 62 -6.03 -3.62 19.99
N ILE A 63 -5.18 -2.65 19.65
CA ILE A 63 -5.24 -1.94 18.37
C ILE A 63 -5.05 -2.90 17.20
N ASP A 64 -4.06 -3.80 17.29
CA ASP A 64 -3.80 -4.83 16.27
C ASP A 64 -5.02 -5.75 16.08
N LYS A 65 -5.70 -6.13 17.17
CA LYS A 65 -6.95 -6.93 17.08
C LYS A 65 -8.10 -6.17 16.43
N ILE A 66 -8.21 -4.87 16.65
CA ILE A 66 -9.20 -4.02 15.97
C ILE A 66 -8.89 -3.91 14.47
N LEU A 67 -7.65 -3.70 14.12
CA LEU A 67 -7.22 -3.51 12.73
C LEU A 67 -7.19 -4.81 11.93
N TYR A 68 -6.57 -5.86 12.48
CA TYR A 68 -6.24 -7.09 11.75
C TYR A 68 -7.09 -8.30 12.16
N GLY A 69 -7.88 -8.17 13.23
CA GLY A 69 -8.80 -9.23 13.66
C GLY A 69 -8.34 -10.02 14.86
N THR A 70 -9.26 -10.85 15.35
CA THR A 70 -9.09 -11.61 16.61
C THR A 70 -8.46 -12.99 16.41
N GLY A 71 -8.08 -13.35 15.17
CA GLY A 71 -7.54 -14.68 14.85
C GLY A 71 -8.55 -15.78 15.19
N ASP A 72 -8.17 -16.67 16.08
CA ASP A 72 -9.03 -17.77 16.52
C ASP A 72 -10.01 -17.41 17.64
N ASP A 73 -9.87 -16.24 18.22
CA ASP A 73 -10.74 -15.77 19.30
C ASP A 73 -12.14 -15.39 18.77
N GLU A 74 -13.17 -16.01 19.33
CA GLU A 74 -14.56 -15.67 19.01
C GLU A 74 -15.08 -14.55 19.90
N LEU A 75 -15.79 -13.60 19.29
CA LEU A 75 -16.51 -12.54 19.98
C LEU A 75 -17.96 -12.97 20.22
N THR A 76 -18.46 -12.62 21.38
CA THR A 76 -19.89 -12.77 21.70
C THR A 76 -20.64 -11.50 21.26
N ILE A 77 -21.36 -11.57 20.16
CA ILE A 77 -22.09 -10.45 19.58
C ILE A 77 -23.56 -10.51 19.99
N ASN A 78 -24.05 -9.41 20.56
CA ASN A 78 -25.44 -9.25 20.93
C ASN A 78 -26.18 -8.47 19.84
N LYS A 79 -27.01 -9.14 19.06
CA LYS A 79 -27.87 -8.49 18.08
C LYS A 79 -29.12 -7.96 18.78
N LYS A 80 -29.24 -6.65 18.91
CA LYS A 80 -30.49 -5.99 19.33
C LYS A 80 -31.39 -5.84 18.10
N SER A 81 -32.55 -6.50 18.09
CA SER A 81 -33.57 -6.34 17.05
C SER A 81 -34.92 -6.08 17.68
N VAL A 82 -35.73 -5.27 17.02
CA VAL A 82 -37.12 -4.97 17.43
C VAL A 82 -38.00 -6.23 17.48
N TYR A 83 -37.63 -7.29 16.73
CA TYR A 83 -38.35 -8.56 16.63
C TYR A 83 -37.70 -9.73 17.38
N GLY A 84 -36.78 -9.44 18.31
CA GLY A 84 -36.08 -10.46 19.11
C GLY A 84 -34.58 -10.35 18.95
N GLY A 85 -33.86 -10.31 20.09
CA GLY A 85 -32.42 -10.29 20.14
C GLY A 85 -31.86 -11.72 20.14
N GLY A 86 -30.67 -11.90 19.60
CA GLY A 86 -29.92 -13.15 19.68
C GLY A 86 -28.45 -12.90 19.98
N THR A 87 -27.85 -13.85 20.70
CA THR A 87 -26.40 -13.83 20.93
C THR A 87 -25.78 -14.89 20.03
N TYR A 88 -24.74 -14.54 19.29
CA TYR A 88 -23.99 -15.48 18.47
C TYR A 88 -22.49 -15.25 18.65
N GLN A 89 -21.70 -16.29 18.41
CA GLN A 89 -20.25 -16.21 18.43
C GLN A 89 -19.73 -16.05 17.01
N HIS A 90 -18.80 -15.13 16.83
CA HIS A 90 -18.21 -14.84 15.52
C HIS A 90 -16.78 -14.38 15.67
N LYS A 91 -15.89 -14.86 14.79
CA LYS A 91 -14.53 -14.36 14.68
C LYS A 91 -14.54 -13.01 13.98
N PHE A 92 -13.84 -12.05 14.54
CA PHE A 92 -13.72 -10.73 13.93
C PHE A 92 -12.53 -10.72 12.97
N GLU A 93 -12.77 -10.47 11.70
CA GLU A 93 -11.72 -10.46 10.68
C GLU A 93 -10.79 -9.25 10.73
N GLY A 94 -11.16 -8.17 11.46
CA GLY A 94 -10.43 -6.91 11.49
C GLY A 94 -10.91 -5.92 10.43
N ILE A 95 -10.72 -4.63 10.71
CA ILE A 95 -11.18 -3.57 9.82
C ILE A 95 -10.42 -3.61 8.49
N ILE A 96 -9.10 -3.75 8.53
CA ILE A 96 -8.23 -3.76 7.35
C ILE A 96 -8.58 -4.94 6.45
N ASN A 97 -8.61 -6.15 7.01
CA ASN A 97 -8.92 -7.36 6.24
C ASN A 97 -10.33 -7.31 5.64
N ASN A 98 -11.31 -6.76 6.39
CA ASN A 98 -12.66 -6.54 5.89
C ASN A 98 -12.69 -5.59 4.70
N LEU A 99 -12.00 -4.45 4.78
CA LEU A 99 -11.95 -3.47 3.71
C LEU A 99 -11.22 -4.02 2.48
N GLU A 100 -10.10 -4.72 2.65
CA GLU A 100 -9.37 -5.36 1.55
C GLU A 100 -10.24 -6.40 0.85
N ARG A 101 -10.89 -7.30 1.59
CA ARG A 101 -11.81 -8.28 1.03
C ARG A 101 -12.95 -7.59 0.26
N ARG A 102 -13.60 -6.58 0.86
CA ARG A 102 -14.69 -5.83 0.20
C ARG A 102 -14.21 -5.11 -1.04
N TYR A 103 -13.00 -4.59 -1.08
CA TYR A 103 -12.43 -3.96 -2.26
C TYR A 103 -12.29 -4.93 -3.44
N HIS A 104 -11.94 -6.18 -3.16
CA HIS A 104 -11.83 -7.23 -4.18
C HIS A 104 -13.18 -7.78 -4.61
N ASP A 105 -14.09 -8.00 -3.66
CA ASP A 105 -15.36 -8.70 -3.91
C ASP A 105 -16.44 -7.79 -4.53
N THR A 106 -16.38 -6.46 -4.31
CA THR A 106 -17.42 -5.56 -4.78
C THR A 106 -17.33 -5.30 -6.29
N SER A 107 -18.48 -5.30 -6.95
CA SER A 107 -18.64 -4.82 -8.34
C SER A 107 -18.94 -3.31 -8.43
N SER A 108 -19.25 -2.65 -7.31
CA SER A 108 -19.60 -1.23 -7.25
C SER A 108 -18.36 -0.34 -7.30
N ASN A 109 -18.24 0.47 -8.34
CA ASN A 109 -17.14 1.44 -8.46
C ASN A 109 -17.15 2.47 -7.32
N TRP A 110 -18.34 2.91 -6.88
CA TRP A 110 -18.46 3.84 -5.77
C TRP A 110 -17.85 3.28 -4.47
N ILE A 111 -18.16 2.02 -4.12
CA ILE A 111 -17.58 1.37 -2.94
C ILE A 111 -16.07 1.18 -3.11
N LYS A 112 -15.60 0.83 -4.32
CA LYS A 112 -14.16 0.73 -4.61
C LYS A 112 -13.45 2.05 -4.40
N ASP A 113 -14.01 3.14 -4.90
CA ASP A 113 -13.41 4.47 -4.78
C ASP A 113 -13.41 4.96 -3.32
N GLU A 114 -14.48 4.67 -2.59
CA GLU A 114 -14.55 4.96 -1.16
C GLU A 114 -13.46 4.21 -0.38
N ILE A 115 -13.34 2.88 -0.58
CA ILE A 115 -12.30 2.08 0.09
C ILE A 115 -10.91 2.51 -0.35
N ARG A 116 -10.71 2.86 -1.63
CA ARG A 116 -9.43 3.34 -2.16
C ARG A 116 -8.96 4.62 -1.46
N SER A 117 -9.86 5.47 -0.96
CA SER A 117 -9.49 6.66 -0.18
C SER A 117 -8.70 6.32 1.09
N TYR A 118 -8.91 5.12 1.65
CA TYR A 118 -8.18 4.58 2.81
C TYR A 118 -6.92 3.82 2.43
N MET A 119 -6.59 3.70 1.14
CA MET A 119 -5.38 3.01 0.69
C MET A 119 -4.21 3.99 0.50
N ALA A 120 -3.00 3.45 0.62
CA ALA A 120 -1.76 4.09 0.24
C ALA A 120 -0.96 3.20 -0.71
N GLU A 121 -0.13 3.82 -1.55
CA GLU A 121 0.83 3.10 -2.36
C GLU A 121 2.03 2.69 -1.50
N ILE A 122 2.20 1.39 -1.33
CA ILE A 122 3.33 0.82 -0.57
C ILE A 122 4.31 0.18 -1.56
N PRO A 123 5.62 0.41 -1.40
CA PRO A 123 6.62 -0.33 -2.18
C PRO A 123 6.50 -1.83 -1.89
N CYS A 124 6.73 -2.64 -2.89
CA CYS A 124 6.71 -4.10 -2.75
C CYS A 124 7.86 -4.56 -1.85
N ASP A 125 7.56 -5.38 -0.85
CA ASP A 125 8.56 -5.90 0.11
C ASP A 125 9.65 -6.77 -0.56
N LEU A 126 9.34 -7.37 -1.73
CA LEU A 126 10.28 -8.21 -2.48
C LEU A 126 11.17 -7.40 -3.41
N CYS A 127 10.62 -6.42 -4.13
CA CYS A 127 11.38 -5.66 -5.12
C CYS A 127 11.64 -4.21 -4.72
N HIS A 128 11.20 -3.76 -3.56
CA HIS A 128 11.37 -2.41 -3.01
C HIS A 128 11.10 -1.27 -4.01
N GLY A 129 10.25 -1.54 -5.01
CA GLY A 129 9.90 -0.60 -6.07
C GLY A 129 10.59 -0.84 -7.41
N ASP A 130 11.59 -1.69 -7.49
CA ASP A 130 12.36 -1.96 -8.73
C ASP A 130 11.58 -2.78 -9.77
N ARG A 131 10.49 -3.45 -9.37
CA ARG A 131 9.58 -4.24 -10.25
C ARG A 131 10.24 -5.42 -10.95
N LEU A 132 11.39 -5.85 -10.46
CA LEU A 132 12.20 -6.94 -10.99
C LEU A 132 12.50 -7.97 -9.91
N SER A 133 12.77 -9.22 -10.32
CA SER A 133 13.20 -10.26 -9.41
C SER A 133 14.69 -10.11 -9.05
N ALA A 134 15.12 -10.74 -7.96
CA ALA A 134 16.51 -10.72 -7.52
C ALA A 134 17.47 -11.29 -8.60
N GLU A 135 17.02 -12.32 -9.33
CA GLU A 135 17.81 -12.91 -10.42
C GLU A 135 18.02 -11.92 -11.57
N SER A 136 16.98 -11.13 -11.92
CA SER A 136 17.09 -10.10 -12.95
C SER A 136 18.02 -8.97 -12.51
N LEU A 137 18.01 -8.62 -11.22
CA LEU A 137 18.89 -7.59 -10.64
C LEU A 137 20.34 -8.07 -10.45
N ALA A 138 20.58 -9.38 -10.45
CA ALA A 138 21.92 -9.95 -10.41
C ALA A 138 22.70 -9.76 -11.73
N VAL A 139 22.01 -9.48 -12.84
CA VAL A 139 22.65 -9.20 -14.14
C VAL A 139 23.16 -7.77 -14.14
N THR A 140 24.44 -7.58 -14.38
CA THR A 140 25.10 -6.27 -14.42
C THR A 140 25.82 -6.02 -15.73
N VAL A 141 25.83 -4.76 -16.18
CA VAL A 141 26.64 -4.27 -17.32
C VAL A 141 27.42 -3.05 -16.82
N GLY A 142 28.73 -3.08 -16.97
CA GLY A 142 29.58 -2.01 -16.45
C GLY A 142 29.49 -1.82 -14.93
N GLY A 143 29.10 -2.88 -14.17
CA GLY A 143 28.96 -2.85 -12.71
C GLY A 143 27.59 -2.37 -12.20
N LEU A 144 26.68 -1.99 -13.07
CA LEU A 144 25.31 -1.57 -12.72
C LEU A 144 24.28 -2.59 -13.21
N ASN A 145 23.24 -2.83 -12.38
CA ASN A 145 22.04 -3.53 -12.81
C ASN A 145 21.06 -2.56 -13.47
N ILE A 146 20.03 -3.12 -14.11
CA ILE A 146 19.06 -2.31 -14.86
C ILE A 146 18.25 -1.35 -13.95
N ALA A 147 17.95 -1.70 -12.69
CA ALA A 147 17.23 -0.83 -11.79
C ALA A 147 18.09 0.39 -11.40
N ASP A 148 19.37 0.19 -11.09
CA ASP A 148 20.29 1.26 -10.75
C ASP A 148 20.54 2.18 -11.95
N PHE A 149 20.68 1.61 -13.16
CA PHE A 149 20.77 2.38 -14.39
C PHE A 149 19.51 3.25 -14.61
N CYS A 150 18.32 2.70 -14.39
CA CYS A 150 17.07 3.46 -14.54
C CYS A 150 16.86 4.55 -13.48
N LYS A 151 17.53 4.47 -12.33
CA LYS A 151 17.52 5.53 -11.29
C LYS A 151 18.39 6.74 -11.64
N MET A 152 19.30 6.60 -12.60
CA MET A 152 20.11 7.72 -13.08
C MET A 152 19.28 8.75 -13.83
N SER A 153 19.75 9.99 -13.86
CA SER A 153 19.22 10.99 -14.78
C SER A 153 19.55 10.60 -16.23
N VAL A 154 18.80 11.11 -17.18
CA VAL A 154 19.08 10.90 -18.62
C VAL A 154 20.51 11.34 -18.99
N ILE A 155 21.00 12.43 -18.38
CA ILE A 155 22.37 12.92 -18.60
C ILE A 155 23.39 11.91 -18.08
N ASP A 156 23.24 11.48 -16.82
CA ASP A 156 24.17 10.52 -16.20
C ASP A 156 24.14 9.16 -16.92
N ALA A 157 22.95 8.72 -17.38
CA ALA A 157 22.79 7.51 -18.14
C ALA A 157 23.53 7.57 -19.51
N LEU A 158 23.48 8.74 -20.20
CA LEU A 158 24.26 8.97 -21.42
C LEU A 158 25.76 8.88 -21.15
N ASP A 159 26.23 9.54 -20.09
CA ASP A 159 27.65 9.54 -19.73
C ASP A 159 28.12 8.11 -19.35
N PHE A 160 27.29 7.38 -18.61
CA PHE A 160 27.58 5.98 -18.28
C PHE A 160 27.70 5.10 -19.52
N VAL A 161 26.73 5.17 -20.44
CA VAL A 161 26.74 4.38 -21.69
C VAL A 161 27.97 4.75 -22.56
N GLY A 162 28.34 6.03 -22.60
CA GLY A 162 29.52 6.49 -23.35
C GLY A 162 30.86 6.04 -22.77
N GLN A 163 30.89 5.71 -21.46
CA GLN A 163 32.10 5.25 -20.75
C GLN A 163 32.19 3.73 -20.61
N LEU A 164 31.20 2.97 -21.11
CA LEU A 164 31.18 1.52 -21.03
C LEU A 164 32.40 0.90 -21.70
N LYS A 165 33.17 0.13 -20.93
CA LYS A 165 34.30 -0.67 -21.44
C LYS A 165 33.80 -2.08 -21.70
N LEU A 166 33.50 -2.38 -22.96
CA LEU A 166 33.03 -3.66 -23.43
C LEU A 166 34.16 -4.45 -24.10
N THR A 167 34.14 -5.76 -23.94
CA THR A 167 35.03 -6.66 -24.71
C THR A 167 34.62 -6.65 -26.18
N GLU A 168 35.50 -7.10 -27.09
CA GLU A 168 35.18 -7.16 -28.53
C GLU A 168 33.87 -7.94 -28.82
N LYS A 169 33.66 -9.05 -28.11
CA LYS A 169 32.45 -9.87 -28.25
C LYS A 169 31.19 -9.11 -27.78
N GLU A 170 31.28 -8.43 -26.66
CA GLU A 170 30.17 -7.63 -26.13
C GLU A 170 29.87 -6.41 -27.01
N GLN A 171 30.90 -5.81 -27.62
CA GLN A 171 30.72 -4.72 -28.59
C GLN A 171 29.94 -5.18 -29.81
N ILE A 172 30.26 -6.34 -30.35
CA ILE A 172 29.56 -6.91 -31.53
C ILE A 172 28.08 -7.17 -31.17
N ILE A 173 27.81 -7.75 -30.00
CA ILE A 173 26.44 -8.07 -29.56
C ILE A 173 25.65 -6.81 -29.21
N GLY A 174 26.29 -5.85 -28.54
CA GLY A 174 25.65 -4.68 -27.96
C GLY A 174 25.55 -3.47 -28.88
N ALA A 175 26.27 -3.45 -30.01
CA ALA A 175 26.40 -2.24 -30.85
C ALA A 175 25.06 -1.58 -31.23
N GLU A 176 24.12 -2.35 -31.76
CA GLU A 176 22.82 -1.85 -32.18
C GLU A 176 21.98 -1.41 -30.99
N ILE A 177 22.06 -2.14 -29.85
CA ILE A 177 21.33 -1.83 -28.62
C ILE A 177 21.85 -0.51 -28.03
N ILE A 178 23.16 -0.36 -27.94
CA ILE A 178 23.80 0.86 -27.41
C ILE A 178 23.49 2.08 -28.28
N LYS A 179 23.50 1.90 -29.59
CA LYS A 179 23.12 2.96 -30.54
C LYS A 179 21.70 3.42 -30.29
N GLU A 180 20.74 2.48 -30.20
CA GLU A 180 19.32 2.78 -29.96
C GLU A 180 19.11 3.48 -28.59
N ILE A 181 19.80 3.03 -27.54
CA ILE A 181 19.76 3.66 -26.22
C ILE A 181 20.25 5.09 -26.31
N ASN A 182 21.41 5.32 -26.94
CA ASN A 182 21.99 6.65 -27.11
C ASN A 182 21.05 7.59 -27.88
N GLU A 183 20.46 7.14 -28.97
CA GLU A 183 19.53 7.94 -29.78
C GLU A 183 18.33 8.39 -28.94
N ARG A 184 17.73 7.47 -28.19
CA ARG A 184 16.54 7.77 -27.34
C ARG A 184 16.87 8.66 -26.16
N LEU A 185 17.99 8.42 -25.48
CA LEU A 185 18.42 9.30 -24.39
C LEU A 185 18.79 10.70 -24.87
N ASN A 186 19.47 10.82 -26.02
CA ASN A 186 19.78 12.12 -26.64
C ASN A 186 18.51 12.85 -27.07
N PHE A 187 17.49 12.14 -27.56
CA PHE A 187 16.20 12.75 -27.83
C PHE A 187 15.60 13.36 -26.56
N LEU A 188 15.53 12.60 -25.45
CA LEU A 188 15.02 13.10 -24.17
C LEU A 188 15.82 14.33 -23.68
N LYS A 189 17.14 14.31 -23.82
CA LYS A 189 18.00 15.45 -23.49
C LYS A 189 17.70 16.66 -24.36
N SER A 190 17.46 16.48 -25.67
CA SER A 190 17.20 17.56 -26.61
C SER A 190 15.88 18.29 -26.36
N VAL A 191 14.87 17.58 -25.83
CA VAL A 191 13.58 18.18 -25.44
C VAL A 191 13.57 18.73 -24.00
N GLY A 192 14.75 18.83 -23.37
CA GLY A 192 14.90 19.43 -22.04
C GLY A 192 14.61 18.49 -20.85
N LEU A 193 14.44 17.19 -21.09
CA LEU A 193 14.13 16.21 -20.05
C LEU A 193 15.37 15.50 -19.47
N GLY A 194 16.56 16.08 -19.65
CA GLY A 194 17.83 15.50 -19.23
C GLY A 194 17.97 15.24 -17.72
N TYR A 195 17.21 15.92 -16.90
CA TYR A 195 17.20 15.80 -15.44
C TYR A 195 16.28 14.67 -14.93
N LEU A 196 15.42 14.12 -15.79
CA LEU A 196 14.50 13.05 -15.39
C LEU A 196 15.20 11.70 -15.27
N THR A 197 14.68 10.85 -14.37
CA THR A 197 15.10 9.45 -14.27
C THR A 197 14.16 8.57 -15.08
N LEU A 198 14.69 7.49 -15.67
CA LEU A 198 13.90 6.53 -16.44
C LEU A 198 12.93 5.71 -15.55
N SER A 199 13.23 5.59 -14.27
CA SER A 199 12.37 4.92 -13.28
C SER A 199 11.16 5.74 -12.86
N ARG A 200 11.09 7.04 -13.23
CA ARG A 200 10.01 7.93 -12.85
C ARG A 200 8.67 7.46 -13.42
N SER A 201 7.66 7.40 -12.57
CA SER A 201 6.30 7.07 -13.00
C SER A 201 5.73 8.17 -13.90
N SER A 202 5.15 7.78 -15.04
CA SER A 202 4.51 8.71 -15.98
C SER A 202 3.39 9.54 -15.35
N GLY A 203 2.68 8.99 -14.35
CA GLY A 203 1.64 9.71 -13.61
C GLY A 203 2.14 10.88 -12.75
N THR A 204 3.46 11.01 -12.56
CA THR A 204 4.07 12.14 -11.84
C THR A 204 4.57 13.25 -12.77
N LEU A 205 4.42 13.08 -14.08
CA LEU A 205 4.69 14.11 -15.06
C LEU A 205 3.47 15.03 -15.10
N SER A 206 3.62 16.26 -14.63
CA SER A 206 2.59 17.29 -14.82
C SER A 206 2.45 17.55 -16.30
N GLY A 207 1.24 17.35 -16.84
CA GLY A 207 0.89 17.82 -18.16
C GLY A 207 0.87 19.35 -18.21
#